data_d52aa69a076c5e2ffcfcb700fb3082ca
#
_entry.id   d52aa69a076c5e2ffcfcb700fb3082ca
#
_cell.length_a   1.000
_cell.length_b   1.000
_cell.length_c   1.000
_cell.angle_alpha   90.00
_cell.angle_beta   90.00
_cell.angle_gamma   90.00
#
_symmetry.space_group_name_H-M   'P 1'
#
loop_
_entity.id
_entity.type
_entity.pdbx_description
1 polymer ?
#
loop_
_entity_poly.entity_id
_entity_poly.type
_entity_poly.pdbx_seq_one_letter_code
_entity_poly.pdbx_strand_id
1 'polypeptide(L)' 'MGVSEETTTGVGRLYQMMEDKRLLFPAINVNDSVTKSKFDNLYGCRESLADGIKRATDVMVAGKVVCVCGYG' A
#
# COMPACT_ATOMS: atom_id res chain seq x y z
N MET A 1 -4.86 -23.10 -7.70
CA MET A 1 -4.60 -22.16 -6.58
C MET A 1 -3.78 -21.00 -7.10
N GLY A 2 -3.99 -19.81 -6.58
CA GLY A 2 -3.27 -18.59 -6.97
C GLY A 2 -3.38 -17.54 -5.88
N VAL A 3 -2.76 -16.39 -6.08
CA VAL A 3 -2.80 -15.27 -5.15
C VAL A 3 -3.15 -13.97 -5.86
N SER A 4 -3.65 -13.01 -5.11
CA SER A 4 -3.74 -11.61 -5.53
C SER A 4 -2.82 -10.77 -4.65
N GLU A 5 -2.09 -9.84 -5.25
CA GLU A 5 -1.12 -8.98 -4.55
C GLU A 5 -1.52 -7.53 -4.69
N GLU A 6 -1.56 -6.79 -3.58
CA GLU A 6 -2.12 -5.46 -3.52
C GLU A 6 -1.11 -4.32 -3.62
N THR A 7 0.15 -4.52 -3.21
CA THR A 7 1.07 -3.41 -3.06
C THR A 7 2.25 -3.47 -4.02
N THR A 8 2.82 -2.30 -4.34
CA THR A 8 3.91 -2.15 -5.29
C THR A 8 5.12 -3.03 -4.96
N THR A 9 5.51 -3.10 -3.69
CA THR A 9 6.66 -3.91 -3.27
C THR A 9 6.44 -5.40 -3.52
N GLY A 10 5.27 -5.91 -3.14
CA GLY A 10 4.93 -7.32 -3.33
C GLY A 10 4.80 -7.67 -4.81
N VAL A 11 4.15 -6.81 -5.58
CA VAL A 11 4.04 -6.98 -7.04
C VAL A 11 5.41 -7.01 -7.71
N GLY A 12 6.32 -6.12 -7.32
CA GLY A 12 7.69 -6.11 -7.83
C GLY A 12 8.43 -7.42 -7.55
N ARG A 13 8.25 -7.98 -6.37
CA ARG A 13 8.84 -9.28 -6.01
C ARG A 13 8.28 -10.44 -6.83
N LEU A 14 6.97 -10.42 -7.10
CA LEU A 14 6.35 -11.44 -7.94
C LEU A 14 6.84 -11.36 -9.38
N TYR A 15 7.01 -10.17 -9.94
CA TYR A 15 7.61 -10.01 -11.27
C TYR A 15 9.04 -10.53 -11.32
N GLN A 16 9.83 -10.25 -10.28
CA GLN A 16 11.20 -10.77 -10.20
C GLN A 16 11.22 -12.29 -10.12
N MET A 17 10.34 -12.88 -9.33
CA MET A 17 10.21 -14.36 -9.26
C MET A 17 9.78 -14.95 -10.58
N MET A 18 8.92 -14.27 -11.34
CA MET A 18 8.49 -14.72 -12.66
C MET A 18 9.67 -14.69 -13.65
N GLU A 19 10.46 -13.62 -13.65
CA GLU A 19 11.66 -13.53 -14.50
C GLU A 19 12.70 -14.59 -14.16
N ASP A 20 12.87 -14.89 -12.88
CA ASP A 20 13.79 -15.93 -12.38
C ASP A 20 13.20 -17.34 -12.52
N LYS A 21 12.00 -17.47 -13.07
CA LYS A 21 11.28 -18.75 -13.22
C LYS A 21 11.05 -19.49 -11.89
N ARG A 22 10.89 -18.74 -10.79
CA ARG A 22 10.62 -19.30 -9.45
C ARG A 22 9.17 -19.20 -9.03
N LEU A 23 8.35 -18.47 -9.79
CA LEU A 23 6.92 -18.32 -9.49
C LEU A 23 6.19 -19.63 -9.80
N LEU A 24 5.63 -20.28 -8.77
CA LEU A 24 5.06 -21.63 -8.85
C LEU A 24 3.54 -21.65 -9.07
N PHE A 25 2.88 -20.47 -9.02
CA PHE A 25 1.43 -20.38 -9.12
C PHE A 25 1.03 -19.06 -9.79
N PRO A 26 -0.18 -18.96 -10.35
CA PRO A 26 -0.68 -17.70 -10.89
C PRO A 26 -0.81 -16.62 -9.82
N ALA A 27 -0.40 -15.41 -10.17
CA ALA A 27 -0.52 -14.24 -9.29
C ALA A 27 -1.19 -13.09 -10.06
N ILE A 28 -2.16 -12.45 -9.42
CA ILE A 28 -2.91 -11.34 -10.01
C ILE A 28 -2.45 -10.04 -9.36
N ASN A 29 -2.02 -9.09 -10.19
CA ASN A 29 -1.64 -7.76 -9.76
C ASN A 29 -2.87 -6.89 -9.54
N VAL A 30 -3.33 -6.78 -8.30
CA VAL A 30 -4.45 -5.92 -7.91
C VAL A 30 -3.99 -4.47 -7.73
N ASN A 31 -2.70 -4.26 -7.42
CA ASN A 31 -2.15 -2.93 -7.18
C ASN A 31 -2.40 -1.97 -8.35
N ASP A 32 -2.29 -2.45 -9.58
CA ASP A 32 -2.40 -1.61 -10.77
C ASP A 32 -3.84 -1.46 -11.27
N SER A 33 -4.83 -1.99 -10.57
CA SER A 33 -6.23 -1.71 -10.88
C SER A 33 -6.56 -0.25 -10.56
N VAL A 34 -7.46 0.35 -11.35
CA VAL A 34 -7.86 1.76 -11.16
C VAL A 34 -8.46 1.99 -9.78
N THR A 35 -9.28 1.05 -9.32
CA THR A 35 -9.95 1.14 -8.02
C THR A 35 -9.00 0.99 -6.83
N LYS A 36 -7.82 0.41 -7.03
CA LYS A 36 -6.83 0.28 -5.95
C LYS A 36 -5.81 1.41 -6.00
N SER A 37 -4.92 1.47 -6.99
CA SER A 37 -3.78 2.39 -6.93
C SER A 37 -4.19 3.85 -7.05
N LYS A 38 -5.15 4.17 -7.91
CA LYS A 38 -5.59 5.55 -8.12
C LYS A 38 -6.65 6.00 -7.12
N PHE A 39 -7.40 5.08 -6.55
CA PHE A 39 -8.47 5.41 -5.61
C PHE A 39 -8.04 5.22 -4.17
N ASP A 40 -7.67 4.00 -3.79
CA ASP A 40 -7.34 3.67 -2.39
C ASP A 40 -6.08 4.39 -1.90
N ASN A 41 -5.00 4.37 -2.69
CA ASN A 41 -3.76 5.05 -2.28
C ASN A 41 -3.94 6.56 -2.13
N LEU A 42 -4.81 7.16 -2.95
CA LEU A 42 -5.04 8.60 -2.91
C LEU A 42 -6.01 8.99 -1.79
N TYR A 43 -7.15 8.33 -1.70
CA TYR A 43 -8.23 8.71 -0.77
C TYR A 43 -8.19 7.95 0.55
N GLY A 44 -7.90 6.65 0.50
CA GLY A 44 -7.88 5.81 1.69
C GLY A 44 -6.83 6.21 2.70
N CYS A 45 -5.61 6.50 2.25
CA CYS A 45 -4.52 6.89 3.14
C CYS A 45 -4.72 8.29 3.73
N ARG A 46 -5.37 9.20 3.02
CA ARG A 46 -5.75 10.52 3.57
C ARG A 46 -6.66 10.39 4.78
N GLU A 47 -7.59 9.46 4.69
CA GLU A 47 -8.56 9.19 5.77
C GLU A 47 -7.90 8.41 6.92
N SER A 48 -7.17 7.35 6.60
CA SER A 48 -6.70 6.38 7.58
C SER A 48 -5.43 6.77 8.31
N LEU A 49 -4.58 7.64 7.77
CA LEU A 49 -3.30 7.99 8.40
C LEU A 49 -3.49 8.60 9.79
N ALA A 50 -4.30 9.65 9.88
CA ALA A 50 -4.55 10.32 11.16
C ALA A 50 -5.26 9.40 12.15
N ASP A 51 -6.20 8.60 11.67
CA ASP A 51 -6.89 7.62 12.51
C ASP A 51 -5.94 6.56 13.04
N GLY A 52 -5.04 6.04 12.20
CA GLY A 52 -4.02 5.08 12.60
C GLY A 52 -3.06 5.62 13.65
N ILE A 53 -2.62 6.87 13.49
CA ILE A 53 -1.75 7.53 14.48
C ILE A 53 -2.47 7.67 15.82
N LYS A 54 -3.72 8.13 15.82
CA LYS A 54 -4.50 8.27 17.05
C LYS A 54 -4.69 6.93 17.76
N ARG A 55 -4.98 5.87 17.02
CA ARG A 55 -5.16 4.52 17.58
C ARG A 55 -3.87 3.95 18.15
N ALA A 56 -2.72 4.22 17.48
CA ALA A 56 -1.43 3.70 17.90
C ALA A 56 -0.84 4.43 19.11
N THR A 57 -1.08 5.74 19.21
CA THR A 57 -0.40 6.60 20.19
C THR A 57 -1.33 7.21 21.24
N ASP A 58 -2.63 7.18 21.00
CA ASP A 58 -3.65 7.74 21.89
C ASP A 58 -3.41 9.23 22.23
N VAL A 59 -2.89 10.00 21.26
CA VAL A 59 -2.59 11.43 21.43
C VAL A 59 -3.57 12.30 20.65
N MET A 60 -3.75 13.53 21.13
CA MET A 60 -4.45 14.57 20.39
C MET A 60 -3.56 15.08 19.26
N VAL A 61 -4.06 15.05 18.04
CA VAL A 61 -3.31 15.53 16.86
C VAL A 61 -3.29 17.06 16.79
N ALA A 62 -4.36 17.71 17.28
CA ALA A 62 -4.46 19.17 17.27
C ALA A 62 -3.31 19.81 18.04
N GLY A 63 -2.74 20.88 17.49
CA GLY A 63 -1.65 21.63 18.10
C GLY A 63 -0.27 20.99 17.95
N LYS A 64 -0.15 19.86 17.29
CA LYS A 64 1.13 19.21 17.05
C LYS A 64 1.74 19.61 15.71
N VAL A 65 3.06 19.66 15.68
CA VAL A 65 3.83 19.90 14.46
C VAL A 65 4.22 18.53 13.87
N VAL A 66 4.00 18.35 12.57
CA VAL A 66 4.26 17.11 11.87
C VAL A 66 5.22 17.38 10.70
N CYS A 67 6.27 16.59 10.60
CA CYS A 67 7.16 16.62 9.45
C CYS A 67 6.80 15.44 8.52
N VAL A 68 6.49 15.74 7.27
CA VAL A 68 6.19 14.73 6.25
C VAL A 68 7.32 14.71 5.22
N CYS A 69 7.95 13.55 5.06
CA CYS A 69 9.05 13.38 4.11
C CYS A 69 8.49 12.76 2.83
N GLY A 70 8.43 13.57 1.76
CA GLY A 70 7.91 13.16 0.46
C GLY A 70 6.62 13.89 0.07
N TYR A 71 6.40 13.95 -1.22
CA TYR A 71 5.25 14.65 -1.81
C TYR A 71 4.67 13.89 -3.01
N GLY A 72 4.93 12.62 -3.07
CA GLY A 72 4.47 11.75 -4.15
C GLY A 72 2.97 11.45 -4.14
#